data_31df99e058505339b3f627e94c0f1172
#
_entry.id   31df99e058505339b3f627e94c0f1172
#
_cell.length_a   1.000
_cell.length_b   1.000
_cell.length_c   1.000
_cell.angle_alpha   90.00
_cell.angle_beta   90.00
_cell.angle_gamma   90.00
#
_symmetry.space_group_name_H-M   'P 1'
#
loop_
_entity.id
_entity.type
_entity.pdbx_description
1 polymer ?
#
loop_
_entity_poly.entity_id
_entity_poly.type
_entity_poly.pdbx_seq_one_letter_code
_entity_poly.pdbx_strand_id
1 'polypeptide(L)'
;TLHSGNWLSNAKSNKTFEIGNAGSTAISRSYKALRINNRIINDIDKAPLTPEQKNEILGQAYFYRSWFYFQIIKRYGGMPIIDKVFEGGDDDIPRMTYHESHDWMMEDIQKAIYMLPDSWDDPNYGRPTKIAAMALKEWAQLFDASPLMQNDLNSTENKGYDTERAKSAAKSAYEVIRYMDGSKSAPYPYGLASKEEYTNVFYFKYPPVHQPEYIWVKRQFPNAANQNQKRTIRTFWQYEDLAFGSGPDGNSMCCPSLNIVNMFDKKGADGIYYPIDDPRSGYALDYDHKPFEDRDP
;
A
#
# COMPACT_ATOMS: atom_id res chain seq x y z
N THR A 1 -2.85 13.76 -11.92
CA THR A 1 -1.64 14.61 -11.97
C THR A 1 -0.69 14.22 -13.09
N LEU A 2 -0.46 12.94 -13.35
CA LEU A 2 0.38 12.48 -14.46
C LEU A 2 -0.22 12.85 -15.82
N HIS A 3 -1.51 12.63 -15.99
CA HIS A 3 -2.21 12.93 -17.26
C HIS A 3 -2.60 14.40 -17.45
N SER A 4 -2.60 15.21 -16.39
CA SER A 4 -2.82 16.67 -16.51
C SER A 4 -1.58 17.44 -16.92
N GLY A 5 -0.44 16.78 -17.11
CA GLY A 5 0.83 17.43 -17.41
C GLY A 5 1.45 18.22 -16.24
N ASN A 6 0.73 18.35 -15.15
CA ASN A 6 1.19 19.11 -13.99
C ASN A 6 2.33 18.44 -13.23
N TRP A 7 2.61 17.17 -13.49
CA TRP A 7 3.70 16.46 -12.86
C TRP A 7 5.08 17.04 -13.23
N LEU A 8 5.24 17.53 -14.45
CA LEU A 8 6.47 18.18 -14.91
C LEU A 8 6.69 19.53 -14.23
N SER A 9 5.64 20.34 -14.10
CA SER A 9 5.71 21.63 -13.43
C SER A 9 5.78 21.48 -11.91
N ASN A 10 5.14 20.48 -11.34
CA ASN A 10 5.12 20.19 -9.91
C ASN A 10 6.24 19.25 -9.48
N ALA A 11 6.95 18.60 -10.39
CA ALA A 11 8.08 17.72 -10.06
C ALA A 11 9.17 18.44 -9.25
N LYS A 12 9.36 19.74 -9.53
CA LYS A 12 10.30 20.61 -8.79
C LYS A 12 9.73 21.14 -7.47
N SER A 13 8.42 21.28 -7.37
CA SER A 13 7.74 21.87 -6.20
C SER A 13 6.90 20.88 -5.41
N ASN A 14 6.66 19.68 -5.96
CA ASN A 14 5.90 18.66 -5.27
C ASN A 14 6.76 18.00 -4.20
N LYS A 15 6.49 18.35 -2.97
CA LYS A 15 7.16 17.85 -1.76
C LYS A 15 7.18 16.32 -1.62
N THR A 16 6.42 15.61 -2.44
CA THR A 16 6.41 14.15 -2.51
C THR A 16 7.67 13.60 -3.21
N PHE A 17 8.26 14.37 -4.12
CA PHE A 17 9.44 14.00 -4.90
C PHE A 17 10.71 14.75 -4.51
N GLU A 18 10.60 15.81 -3.74
CA GLU A 18 11.79 16.56 -3.27
C GLU A 18 12.50 15.82 -2.15
N ILE A 19 13.76 15.52 -2.38
CA ILE A 19 14.66 14.93 -1.37
C ILE A 19 15.07 15.98 -0.32
N GLY A 20 15.02 17.26 -0.66
CA GLY A 20 15.64 18.34 0.09
C GLY A 20 14.81 19.10 1.11
N ASN A 21 13.51 18.90 1.20
CA ASN A 21 12.68 19.66 2.14
C ASN A 21 12.53 18.94 3.48
N ALA A 22 13.39 19.34 4.43
CA ALA A 22 13.39 18.79 5.78
C ALA A 22 12.01 18.86 6.44
N GLY A 23 11.36 17.71 6.60
CA GLY A 23 10.19 17.54 7.47
C GLY A 23 8.90 17.15 6.81
N SER A 24 8.73 17.23 5.49
CA SER A 24 7.46 16.94 4.81
C SER A 24 7.50 15.89 3.70
N THR A 25 8.66 15.42 3.28
CA THR A 25 8.80 14.43 2.21
C THR A 25 8.58 13.00 2.68
N ALA A 26 8.24 12.10 1.76
CA ALA A 26 8.13 10.68 2.07
C ALA A 26 9.45 10.13 2.64
N ILE A 27 10.60 10.58 2.12
CA ILE A 27 11.93 10.21 2.61
C ILE A 27 12.13 10.66 4.06
N SER A 28 11.98 11.95 4.36
CA SER A 28 12.29 12.47 5.70
C SER A 28 11.38 11.87 6.77
N ARG A 29 10.11 11.64 6.45
CA ARG A 29 9.17 10.97 7.37
C ARG A 29 9.53 9.51 7.59
N SER A 30 9.91 8.82 6.52
CA SER A 30 10.32 7.42 6.61
C SER A 30 11.60 7.27 7.42
N TYR A 31 12.63 8.10 7.20
CA TYR A 31 13.85 8.05 8.02
C TYR A 31 13.63 8.36 9.49
N LYS A 32 12.70 9.28 9.80
CA LYS A 32 12.28 9.50 11.21
C LYS A 32 11.66 8.24 11.80
N ALA A 33 10.81 7.56 11.04
CA ALA A 33 10.18 6.31 11.48
C ALA A 33 11.23 5.18 11.62
N LEU A 34 12.16 5.05 10.67
CA LEU A 34 13.28 4.09 10.77
C LEU A 34 14.09 4.31 12.04
N ARG A 35 14.45 5.58 12.35
CA ARG A 35 15.17 5.90 13.59
C ARG A 35 14.39 5.49 14.85
N ILE A 36 13.08 5.73 14.88
CA ILE A 36 12.24 5.33 16.02
C ILE A 36 12.26 3.81 16.18
N ASN A 37 12.05 3.07 15.09
CA ASN A 37 12.03 1.62 15.12
C ASN A 37 13.40 1.02 15.48
N ASN A 38 14.49 1.59 14.98
CA ASN A 38 15.85 1.18 15.36
C ASN A 38 16.10 1.38 16.86
N ARG A 39 15.62 2.49 17.46
CA ARG A 39 15.70 2.69 18.91
C ARG A 39 14.92 1.66 19.68
N ILE A 40 13.71 1.33 19.25
CA ILE A 40 12.89 0.30 19.88
C ILE A 40 13.63 -1.05 19.85
N ILE A 41 14.12 -1.45 18.67
CA ILE A 41 14.82 -2.71 18.49
C ILE A 41 16.11 -2.77 19.33
N ASN A 42 16.85 -1.68 19.42
CA ASN A 42 18.09 -1.60 20.19
C ASN A 42 17.87 -1.62 21.71
N ASP A 43 16.79 -1.01 22.17
CA ASP A 43 16.60 -0.74 23.60
C ASP A 43 15.55 -1.61 24.28
N ILE A 44 14.90 -2.50 23.55
CA ILE A 44 13.78 -3.32 24.06
C ILE A 44 14.15 -4.17 25.27
N ASP A 45 15.38 -4.64 25.32
CA ASP A 45 15.86 -5.49 26.43
C ASP A 45 15.98 -4.72 27.75
N LYS A 46 16.15 -3.41 27.69
CA LYS A 46 16.20 -2.52 28.84
C LYS A 46 14.80 -2.27 29.45
N ALA A 47 13.74 -2.57 28.71
CA ALA A 47 12.38 -2.32 29.17
C ALA A 47 11.91 -3.39 30.17
N PRO A 48 11.25 -3.01 31.26
CA PRO A 48 10.73 -3.94 32.27
C PRO A 48 9.43 -4.62 31.80
N LEU A 49 9.50 -5.36 30.71
CA LEU A 49 8.38 -6.01 30.02
C LEU A 49 8.57 -7.53 30.02
N THR A 50 7.45 -8.26 29.92
CA THR A 50 7.52 -9.71 29.74
C THR A 50 8.08 -10.07 28.36
N PRO A 51 8.60 -11.29 28.18
CA PRO A 51 9.08 -11.74 26.86
C PRO A 51 8.01 -11.62 25.76
N GLU A 52 6.76 -11.93 26.07
CA GLU A 52 5.63 -11.85 25.15
C GLU A 52 5.39 -10.39 24.72
N GLN A 53 5.35 -9.46 25.69
CA GLN A 53 5.20 -8.02 25.39
C GLN A 53 6.37 -7.48 24.56
N LYS A 54 7.61 -7.94 24.85
CA LYS A 54 8.77 -7.57 24.04
C LYS A 54 8.64 -8.07 22.62
N ASN A 55 8.21 -9.31 22.42
CA ASN A 55 7.98 -9.89 21.08
C ASN A 55 6.91 -9.11 20.29
N GLU A 56 5.80 -8.77 20.92
CA GLU A 56 4.75 -7.98 20.27
C GLU A 56 5.25 -6.60 19.85
N ILE A 57 6.05 -5.94 20.67
CA ILE A 57 6.62 -4.62 20.35
C ILE A 57 7.68 -4.76 19.25
N LEU A 58 8.55 -5.76 19.34
CA LEU A 58 9.55 -6.04 18.31
C LEU A 58 8.90 -6.35 16.95
N GLY A 59 7.86 -7.20 16.95
CA GLY A 59 7.10 -7.51 15.75
C GLY A 59 6.54 -6.26 15.07
N GLN A 60 5.98 -5.35 15.86
CA GLN A 60 5.50 -4.07 15.33
C GLN A 60 6.66 -3.18 14.83
N ALA A 61 7.78 -3.13 15.55
CA ALA A 61 8.94 -2.33 15.15
C ALA A 61 9.53 -2.82 13.83
N TYR A 62 9.69 -4.15 13.65
CA TYR A 62 10.14 -4.75 12.40
C TYR A 62 9.15 -4.51 11.25
N PHE A 63 7.85 -4.66 11.51
CA PHE A 63 6.81 -4.36 10.52
C PHE A 63 6.88 -2.90 10.05
N TYR A 64 6.92 -1.93 10.98
CA TYR A 64 6.96 -0.52 10.62
C TYR A 64 8.29 -0.13 9.99
N ARG A 65 9.41 -0.71 10.39
CA ARG A 65 10.69 -0.47 9.75
C ARG A 65 10.64 -0.90 8.28
N SER A 66 10.14 -2.10 8.01
CA SER A 66 9.92 -2.60 6.65
C SER A 66 8.92 -1.76 5.87
N TRP A 67 7.78 -1.43 6.46
CA TRP A 67 6.75 -0.62 5.81
C TRP A 67 7.29 0.73 5.33
N PHE A 68 7.96 1.46 6.22
CA PHE A 68 8.51 2.77 5.88
C PHE A 68 9.68 2.69 4.92
N TYR A 69 10.49 1.64 5.01
CA TYR A 69 11.56 1.40 4.06
C TYR A 69 11.02 1.07 2.67
N PHE A 70 9.98 0.24 2.57
CA PHE A 70 9.28 -0.02 1.32
C PHE A 70 8.69 1.24 0.71
N GLN A 71 8.14 2.16 1.54
CA GLN A 71 7.65 3.45 1.01
C GLN A 71 8.74 4.27 0.33
N ILE A 72 9.99 4.13 0.73
CA ILE A 72 11.11 4.82 0.10
C ILE A 72 11.55 4.09 -1.17
N ILE A 73 11.89 2.81 -1.05
CA ILE A 73 12.50 2.07 -2.16
C ILE A 73 11.58 1.93 -3.37
N LYS A 74 10.29 1.76 -3.18
CA LYS A 74 9.33 1.70 -4.30
C LYS A 74 9.19 3.00 -5.09
N ARG A 75 9.65 4.13 -4.54
CA ARG A 75 9.57 5.46 -5.18
C ARG A 75 10.91 5.94 -5.73
N TYR A 76 11.98 5.59 -5.06
CA TYR A 76 13.30 6.17 -5.31
C TYR A 76 14.34 5.12 -5.73
N GLY A 77 13.94 3.84 -5.83
CA GLY A 77 14.87 2.73 -6.04
C GLY A 77 15.61 2.36 -4.77
N GLY A 78 16.74 1.66 -4.92
CA GLY A 78 17.53 1.26 -3.76
C GLY A 78 18.02 2.42 -2.91
N MET A 79 18.16 2.19 -1.61
CA MET A 79 18.48 3.23 -0.63
C MET A 79 19.51 2.70 0.38
N PRO A 80 20.22 3.60 1.10
CA PRO A 80 21.09 3.19 2.20
C PRO A 80 20.35 2.35 3.23
N ILE A 81 20.95 1.27 3.68
CA ILE A 81 20.43 0.45 4.78
C ILE A 81 20.75 1.14 6.10
N ILE A 82 19.72 1.46 6.86
CA ILE A 82 19.81 2.11 8.17
C ILE A 82 19.19 1.19 9.22
N ASP A 83 19.99 0.30 9.75
CA ASP A 83 19.60 -0.76 10.69
C ASP A 83 19.96 -0.46 12.16
N LYS A 84 20.68 0.63 12.41
CA LYS A 84 21.18 1.02 13.73
C LYS A 84 20.76 2.44 14.11
N VAL A 85 20.95 2.78 15.36
CA VAL A 85 20.84 4.15 15.86
C VAL A 85 22.17 4.85 15.59
N PHE A 86 22.11 5.95 14.81
CA PHE A 86 23.28 6.79 14.58
C PHE A 86 23.48 7.77 15.73
N GLU A 87 24.72 7.89 16.19
CA GLU A 87 25.13 8.83 17.24
C GLU A 87 25.78 10.10 16.67
N GLY A 88 25.96 10.17 15.34
CA GLY A 88 26.61 11.24 14.61
C GLY A 88 27.98 10.82 14.09
N GLY A 89 28.37 11.37 12.93
CA GLY A 89 29.68 11.11 12.31
C GLY A 89 29.75 9.91 11.35
N ASP A 90 28.72 9.08 11.28
CA ASP A 90 28.62 7.91 10.39
C ASP A 90 27.73 8.20 9.17
N ASP A 91 27.83 9.38 8.58
CA ASP A 91 26.84 9.85 7.62
C ASP A 91 27.09 9.37 6.17
N ASP A 92 28.23 8.74 5.91
CA ASP A 92 28.60 8.24 4.57
C ASP A 92 28.20 6.76 4.39
N ILE A 93 26.88 6.53 4.27
CA ILE A 93 26.33 5.20 4.04
C ILE A 93 26.03 5.06 2.54
N PRO A 94 26.64 4.07 1.86
CA PRO A 94 26.44 3.90 0.43
C PRO A 94 24.99 3.55 0.10
N ARG A 95 24.57 4.02 -1.05
CA ARG A 95 23.28 3.62 -1.63
C ARG A 95 23.38 2.20 -2.16
N MET A 96 22.46 1.36 -1.75
CA MET A 96 22.32 -0.01 -2.24
C MET A 96 21.50 -0.07 -3.52
N THR A 97 21.57 -1.20 -4.22
CA THR A 97 20.63 -1.51 -5.31
C THR A 97 19.22 -1.71 -4.77
N TYR A 98 18.21 -1.70 -5.65
CA TYR A 98 16.84 -1.98 -5.23
C TYR A 98 16.74 -3.39 -4.63
N HIS A 99 17.31 -4.38 -5.29
CA HIS A 99 17.25 -5.76 -4.83
C HIS A 99 17.94 -5.99 -3.49
N GLU A 100 19.12 -5.44 -3.27
CA GLU A 100 19.79 -5.50 -1.97
C GLU A 100 18.96 -4.83 -0.87
N SER A 101 18.36 -3.69 -1.16
CA SER A 101 17.47 -2.98 -0.24
C SER A 101 16.22 -3.78 0.08
N HIS A 102 15.63 -4.40 -0.94
CA HIS A 102 14.48 -5.27 -0.80
C HIS A 102 14.81 -6.51 0.04
N ASP A 103 15.88 -7.21 -0.28
CA ASP A 103 16.24 -8.47 0.38
C ASP A 103 16.54 -8.24 1.88
N TRP A 104 17.23 -7.16 2.22
CA TRP A 104 17.40 -6.75 3.62
C TRP A 104 16.06 -6.48 4.33
N MET A 105 15.16 -5.76 3.67
CA MET A 105 13.84 -5.47 4.23
C MET A 105 13.02 -6.74 4.45
N MET A 106 13.17 -7.75 3.59
CA MET A 106 12.47 -9.02 3.69
C MET A 106 12.84 -9.80 4.95
N GLU A 107 14.06 -9.67 5.47
CA GLU A 107 14.46 -10.26 6.75
C GLU A 107 13.64 -9.68 7.90
N ASP A 108 13.41 -8.38 7.90
CA ASP A 108 12.59 -7.72 8.91
C ASP A 108 11.13 -8.14 8.82
N ILE A 109 10.59 -8.21 7.60
CA ILE A 109 9.22 -8.69 7.39
C ILE A 109 9.06 -10.10 7.92
N GLN A 110 10.05 -10.98 7.71
CA GLN A 110 9.99 -12.34 8.21
C GLN A 110 10.02 -12.41 9.74
N LYS A 111 10.81 -11.56 10.40
CA LYS A 111 10.80 -11.41 11.87
C LYS A 111 9.44 -10.91 12.35
N ALA A 112 8.84 -9.92 11.66
CA ALA A 112 7.52 -9.43 11.99
C ALA A 112 6.43 -10.52 11.88
N ILE A 113 6.44 -11.33 10.81
CA ILE A 113 5.52 -12.46 10.63
C ILE A 113 5.61 -13.45 11.79
N TYR A 114 6.83 -13.71 12.29
CA TYR A 114 7.04 -14.63 13.40
C TYR A 114 6.57 -14.06 14.75
N MET A 115 6.76 -12.78 14.99
CA MET A 115 6.53 -12.13 16.28
C MET A 115 5.13 -11.53 16.47
N LEU A 116 4.46 -11.16 15.37
CA LEU A 116 3.15 -10.53 15.44
C LEU A 116 2.04 -11.53 15.76
N PRO A 117 1.04 -11.15 16.55
CA PRO A 117 -0.12 -11.99 16.82
C PRO A 117 -1.04 -12.09 15.59
N ASP A 118 -1.90 -13.09 15.61
CA ASP A 118 -2.92 -13.28 14.58
C ASP A 118 -4.01 -12.19 14.64
N SER A 119 -4.31 -11.68 15.83
CA SER A 119 -5.28 -10.61 16.05
C SER A 119 -4.92 -9.80 17.30
N TRP A 120 -5.49 -8.61 17.40
CA TRP A 120 -5.45 -7.74 18.57
C TRP A 120 -6.84 -7.62 19.18
N ASP A 121 -6.89 -7.33 20.48
CA ASP A 121 -8.12 -6.92 21.17
C ASP A 121 -8.63 -5.56 20.67
N ASP A 122 -9.87 -5.23 20.96
CA ASP A 122 -10.53 -4.00 20.48
C ASP A 122 -9.77 -2.69 20.81
N PRO A 123 -9.20 -2.51 22.01
CA PRO A 123 -8.37 -1.34 22.29
C PRO A 123 -7.14 -1.21 21.38
N ASN A 124 -6.58 -2.32 20.95
CA ASN A 124 -5.37 -2.42 20.12
C ASN A 124 -5.67 -2.62 18.64
N TYR A 125 -6.95 -2.70 18.23
CA TYR A 125 -7.33 -2.84 16.83
C TYR A 125 -6.70 -1.75 15.96
N GLY A 126 -6.18 -2.14 14.80
CA GLY A 126 -5.45 -1.27 13.87
C GLY A 126 -3.92 -1.35 14.02
N ARG A 127 -3.40 -2.05 15.03
CA ARG A 127 -1.99 -2.46 15.05
C ARG A 127 -1.75 -3.55 13.99
N PRO A 128 -0.54 -3.64 13.43
CA PRO A 128 -0.25 -4.68 12.44
C PRO A 128 -0.36 -6.08 13.06
N THR A 129 -0.91 -7.00 12.30
CA THR A 129 -1.04 -8.41 12.63
C THR A 129 -0.11 -9.25 11.77
N LYS A 130 0.00 -10.55 12.06
CA LYS A 130 0.76 -11.49 11.23
C LYS A 130 0.35 -11.43 9.75
N ILE A 131 -0.95 -11.45 9.46
CA ILE A 131 -1.42 -11.37 8.07
C ILE A 131 -1.08 -10.03 7.42
N ALA A 132 -1.05 -8.93 8.17
CA ALA A 132 -0.61 -7.64 7.65
C ALA A 132 0.86 -7.68 7.20
N ALA A 133 1.72 -8.37 7.96
CA ALA A 133 3.11 -8.57 7.57
C ALA A 133 3.25 -9.53 6.38
N MET A 134 2.42 -10.59 6.30
CA MET A 134 2.38 -11.50 5.15
C MET A 134 1.94 -10.77 3.87
N ALA A 135 0.92 -9.93 3.96
CA ALA A 135 0.45 -9.12 2.82
C ALA A 135 1.50 -8.07 2.39
N LEU A 136 2.22 -7.47 3.34
CA LEU A 136 3.33 -6.58 3.01
C LEU A 136 4.46 -7.32 2.29
N LYS A 137 4.77 -8.55 2.72
CA LYS A 137 5.75 -9.43 2.07
C LYS A 137 5.36 -9.69 0.62
N GLU A 138 4.13 -10.12 0.39
CA GLU A 138 3.62 -10.41 -0.94
C GLU A 138 3.70 -9.17 -1.84
N TRP A 139 3.19 -8.04 -1.37
CA TRP A 139 3.20 -6.80 -2.14
C TRP A 139 4.62 -6.33 -2.49
N ALA A 140 5.54 -6.40 -1.54
CA ALA A 140 6.93 -6.02 -1.78
C ALA A 140 7.60 -6.93 -2.81
N GLN A 141 7.36 -8.23 -2.75
CA GLN A 141 7.91 -9.21 -3.71
C GLN A 141 7.31 -9.06 -5.11
N LEU A 142 6.00 -8.78 -5.22
CA LEU A 142 5.37 -8.51 -6.51
C LEU A 142 5.98 -7.27 -7.17
N PHE A 143 6.22 -6.23 -6.37
CA PHE A 143 6.84 -5.00 -6.84
C PHE A 143 8.29 -5.23 -7.26
N ASP A 144 9.03 -6.05 -6.51
CA ASP A 144 10.40 -6.44 -6.79
C ASP A 144 10.55 -7.24 -8.10
N ALA A 145 9.57 -8.06 -8.43
CA ALA A 145 9.54 -8.82 -9.68
C ALA A 145 9.23 -7.96 -10.93
N SER A 146 8.71 -6.75 -10.75
CA SER A 146 8.24 -5.92 -11.86
C SER A 146 9.39 -5.45 -12.75
N PRO A 147 9.16 -5.26 -14.06
CA PRO A 147 10.17 -4.75 -15.00
C PRO A 147 10.78 -3.42 -14.55
N LEU A 148 10.01 -2.59 -13.82
CA LEU A 148 10.46 -1.30 -13.31
C LEU A 148 11.65 -1.43 -12.36
N MET A 149 11.72 -2.52 -11.59
CA MET A 149 12.75 -2.73 -10.57
C MET A 149 13.96 -3.54 -11.07
N GLN A 150 13.96 -4.01 -12.33
CA GLN A 150 15.05 -4.79 -12.90
C GLN A 150 16.19 -3.92 -13.45
N ASN A 151 16.08 -2.61 -13.30
CA ASN A 151 17.02 -1.67 -13.94
C ASN A 151 18.25 -1.37 -13.11
N ASP A 152 18.21 -1.68 -11.84
CA ASP A 152 19.24 -1.27 -10.88
C ASP A 152 19.44 0.26 -10.78
N LEU A 153 20.59 0.71 -10.23
CA LEU A 153 20.84 2.12 -10.01
C LEU A 153 21.13 2.94 -11.28
N ASN A 154 21.57 2.28 -12.34
CA ASN A 154 22.22 2.95 -13.48
C ASN A 154 21.52 2.73 -14.83
N SER A 155 20.44 2.00 -14.89
CA SER A 155 19.76 1.68 -16.12
C SER A 155 18.37 2.28 -16.18
N THR A 156 17.99 2.83 -17.33
CA THR A 156 16.63 3.23 -17.68
C THR A 156 15.99 2.25 -18.68
N GLU A 157 16.68 1.17 -18.98
CA GLU A 157 16.19 0.14 -19.89
C GLU A 157 15.01 -0.59 -19.29
N ASN A 158 13.98 -0.80 -20.10
CA ASN A 158 12.85 -1.63 -19.70
C ASN A 158 13.27 -3.10 -19.86
N LYS A 159 13.43 -3.77 -18.74
CA LYS A 159 13.68 -5.22 -18.68
C LYS A 159 12.38 -5.97 -18.46
N GLY A 160 12.35 -7.23 -18.82
CA GLY A 160 11.20 -8.10 -18.54
C GLY A 160 11.05 -8.41 -17.05
N TYR A 161 10.00 -9.14 -16.71
CA TYR A 161 9.81 -9.65 -15.35
C TYR A 161 10.92 -10.63 -14.96
N ASP A 162 11.41 -10.54 -13.75
CA ASP A 162 12.22 -11.58 -13.14
C ASP A 162 11.32 -12.75 -12.74
N THR A 163 11.47 -13.88 -13.44
CA THR A 163 10.61 -15.05 -13.25
C THR A 163 10.76 -15.69 -11.87
N GLU A 164 11.94 -15.71 -11.27
CA GLU A 164 12.15 -16.30 -9.95
C GLU A 164 11.59 -15.40 -8.85
N ARG A 165 11.74 -14.09 -8.98
CA ARG A 165 11.11 -13.12 -8.08
C ARG A 165 9.58 -13.15 -8.21
N ALA A 166 9.06 -13.30 -9.42
CA ALA A 166 7.62 -13.47 -9.66
C ALA A 166 7.06 -14.77 -9.03
N LYS A 167 7.79 -15.87 -9.10
CA LYS A 167 7.42 -17.12 -8.40
C LYS A 167 7.41 -16.93 -6.87
N SER A 168 8.37 -16.19 -6.35
CA SER A 168 8.42 -15.88 -4.92
C SER A 168 7.22 -15.05 -4.46
N ALA A 169 6.82 -14.06 -5.26
CA ALA A 169 5.62 -13.27 -5.02
C ALA A 169 4.35 -14.14 -5.07
N ALA A 170 4.21 -14.97 -6.10
CA ALA A 170 3.07 -15.89 -6.23
C ALA A 170 2.97 -16.87 -5.05
N LYS A 171 4.11 -17.39 -4.57
CA LYS A 171 4.16 -18.24 -3.38
C LYS A 171 3.67 -17.49 -2.14
N SER A 172 4.13 -16.26 -1.93
CA SER A 172 3.71 -15.46 -0.78
C SER A 172 2.22 -15.06 -0.85
N ALA A 173 1.70 -14.76 -2.05
CA ALA A 173 0.27 -14.55 -2.25
C ALA A 173 -0.55 -15.81 -1.86
N TYR A 174 -0.09 -16.97 -2.29
CA TYR A 174 -0.71 -18.24 -1.92
C TYR A 174 -0.65 -18.51 -0.41
N GLU A 175 0.46 -18.16 0.25
CA GLU A 175 0.58 -18.27 1.72
C GLU A 175 -0.45 -17.37 2.43
N VAL A 176 -0.70 -16.16 1.94
CA VAL A 176 -1.77 -15.26 2.46
C VAL A 176 -3.14 -15.91 2.30
N ILE A 177 -3.47 -16.42 1.12
CA ILE A 177 -4.76 -17.07 0.85
C ILE A 177 -4.96 -18.28 1.79
N ARG A 178 -3.96 -19.12 1.92
CA ARG A 178 -4.02 -20.27 2.84
C ARG A 178 -4.21 -19.86 4.29
N TYR A 179 -3.55 -18.80 4.71
CA TYR A 179 -3.73 -18.26 6.06
C TYR A 179 -5.16 -17.77 6.28
N MET A 180 -5.73 -17.06 5.31
CA MET A 180 -7.12 -16.62 5.35
C MET A 180 -8.10 -17.80 5.43
N ASP A 181 -7.87 -18.84 4.63
CA ASP A 181 -8.68 -20.06 4.67
C ASP A 181 -8.60 -20.78 6.03
N GLY A 182 -7.44 -20.80 6.64
CA GLY A 182 -7.23 -21.35 7.99
C GLY A 182 -7.89 -20.52 9.10
N SER A 183 -8.16 -19.25 8.87
CA SER A 183 -8.75 -18.33 9.85
C SER A 183 -10.28 -18.41 9.97
N LYS A 184 -10.96 -19.20 9.15
CA LYS A 184 -12.46 -19.27 9.09
C LYS A 184 -13.14 -19.60 10.39
N SER A 185 -12.46 -20.30 11.29
CA SER A 185 -12.96 -20.63 12.63
C SER A 185 -12.54 -19.62 13.72
N ALA A 186 -11.77 -18.60 13.37
CA ALA A 186 -11.36 -17.56 14.30
C ALA A 186 -12.54 -16.59 14.61
N PRO A 187 -12.53 -15.89 15.76
CA PRO A 187 -13.55 -14.91 16.08
C PRO A 187 -13.72 -13.83 15.03
N TYR A 188 -12.66 -13.52 14.29
CA TYR A 188 -12.62 -12.52 13.23
C TYR A 188 -11.96 -13.13 11.99
N PRO A 189 -12.70 -13.94 11.20
CA PRO A 189 -12.15 -14.60 10.03
C PRO A 189 -11.87 -13.58 8.93
N TYR A 190 -10.75 -13.78 8.24
CA TYR A 190 -10.48 -13.05 7.01
C TYR A 190 -11.18 -13.70 5.82
N GLY A 191 -11.62 -12.91 4.84
CA GLY A 191 -12.29 -13.41 3.64
C GLY A 191 -12.70 -12.27 2.72
N LEU A 192 -13.20 -12.64 1.54
CA LEU A 192 -13.79 -11.67 0.62
C LEU A 192 -15.24 -11.37 1.05
N ALA A 193 -15.64 -10.12 0.94
CA ALA A 193 -17.03 -9.71 1.10
C ALA A 193 -17.89 -10.30 -0.02
N SER A 194 -19.17 -10.56 0.25
CA SER A 194 -20.12 -10.87 -0.81
C SER A 194 -20.32 -9.64 -1.70
N LYS A 195 -20.89 -9.84 -2.89
CA LYS A 195 -21.21 -8.72 -3.80
C LYS A 195 -22.10 -7.68 -3.13
N GLU A 196 -23.06 -8.13 -2.33
CA GLU A 196 -23.99 -7.28 -1.58
C GLU A 196 -23.30 -6.49 -0.46
N GLU A 197 -22.29 -7.09 0.16
CA GLU A 197 -21.51 -6.46 1.25
C GLU A 197 -20.37 -5.61 0.74
N TYR A 198 -19.91 -5.79 -0.51
CA TYR A 198 -18.76 -5.10 -1.08
C TYR A 198 -18.88 -3.58 -1.02
N THR A 199 -20.08 -3.05 -1.31
CA THR A 199 -20.37 -1.62 -1.18
C THR A 199 -20.10 -1.12 0.24
N ASN A 200 -20.37 -1.94 1.23
CA ASN A 200 -20.15 -1.59 2.63
C ASN A 200 -18.66 -1.48 3.00
N VAL A 201 -17.76 -2.14 2.28
CA VAL A 201 -16.31 -2.02 2.48
C VAL A 201 -15.85 -0.57 2.26
N PHE A 202 -16.49 0.19 1.37
CA PHE A 202 -16.09 1.55 0.98
C PHE A 202 -16.95 2.64 1.61
N TYR A 203 -18.25 2.37 1.84
CA TYR A 203 -19.22 3.41 2.22
C TYR A 203 -19.62 3.40 3.69
N PHE A 204 -18.91 2.68 4.53
CA PHE A 204 -19.20 2.72 5.95
C PHE A 204 -18.99 4.11 6.55
N LYS A 205 -20.04 4.63 7.15
CA LYS A 205 -19.96 5.84 7.95
C LYS A 205 -19.06 5.65 9.19
N TYR A 206 -19.04 4.42 9.72
CA TYR A 206 -18.13 3.93 10.75
C TYR A 206 -17.73 2.51 10.31
N PRO A 207 -16.48 2.28 9.88
CA PRO A 207 -16.07 0.94 9.54
C PRO A 207 -16.29 0.03 10.75
N PRO A 208 -16.97 -1.10 10.57
CA PRO A 208 -17.08 -2.07 11.63
C PRO A 208 -15.67 -2.49 12.01
N VAL A 209 -15.46 -2.61 13.30
CA VAL A 209 -14.30 -3.30 13.80
C VAL A 209 -14.39 -4.73 13.23
N HIS A 210 -13.29 -5.21 12.61
CA HIS A 210 -13.21 -6.58 12.07
C HIS A 210 -14.02 -6.86 10.79
N GLN A 211 -14.01 -5.94 9.82
CA GLN A 211 -14.46 -6.25 8.48
C GLN A 211 -13.54 -7.34 7.85
N PRO A 212 -14.08 -8.46 7.33
CA PRO A 212 -13.26 -9.59 6.83
C PRO A 212 -12.23 -9.24 5.76
N GLU A 213 -12.49 -8.28 4.89
CA GLU A 213 -11.54 -7.84 3.86
C GLU A 213 -10.45 -6.89 4.38
N TYR A 214 -10.59 -6.36 5.59
CA TYR A 214 -9.60 -5.45 6.13
C TYR A 214 -8.43 -6.20 6.75
N ILE A 215 -7.35 -6.34 6.01
CA ILE A 215 -6.11 -6.94 6.51
C ILE A 215 -5.42 -6.01 7.51
N TRP A 216 -5.34 -4.73 7.21
CA TRP A 216 -4.75 -3.73 8.09
C TRP A 216 -5.34 -2.34 7.81
N VAL A 217 -5.81 -1.69 8.86
CA VAL A 217 -6.45 -0.38 8.79
C VAL A 217 -5.75 0.63 9.67
N LYS A 218 -5.58 1.83 9.16
CA LYS A 218 -5.19 2.98 9.96
C LYS A 218 -6.44 3.57 10.62
N ARG A 219 -6.58 3.37 11.93
CA ARG A 219 -7.66 4.03 12.67
C ARG A 219 -7.49 5.54 12.66
N GLN A 220 -8.53 6.23 12.27
CA GLN A 220 -8.63 7.67 12.44
C GLN A 220 -9.67 7.93 13.53
N PHE A 221 -9.21 8.38 14.68
CA PHE A 221 -10.14 8.81 15.72
C PHE A 221 -10.72 10.17 15.32
N PRO A 222 -12.03 10.36 15.40
CA PRO A 222 -12.63 11.67 15.26
C PRO A 222 -12.22 12.53 16.46
N ASN A 223 -11.06 13.15 16.36
CA ASN A 223 -10.72 14.20 17.33
C ASN A 223 -11.50 15.45 16.92
N ALA A 224 -12.46 15.85 17.76
CA ALA A 224 -13.31 17.01 17.56
C ALA A 224 -12.50 18.31 17.36
N ALA A 225 -11.27 18.36 17.86
CA ALA A 225 -10.37 19.50 17.74
C ALA A 225 -9.65 19.58 16.37
N ASN A 226 -9.61 18.52 15.57
CA ASN A 226 -8.81 18.47 14.35
C ASN A 226 -9.67 18.30 13.11
N GLN A 227 -10.34 19.37 12.72
CA GLN A 227 -11.18 19.41 11.51
C GLN A 227 -10.42 19.08 10.22
N ASN A 228 -9.09 19.24 10.21
CA ASN A 228 -8.25 18.90 9.06
C ASN A 228 -8.17 17.39 8.79
N GLN A 229 -8.35 16.53 9.79
CA GLN A 229 -8.40 15.07 9.57
C GLN A 229 -9.75 14.63 8.98
N LYS A 230 -10.84 15.33 9.29
CA LYS A 230 -12.14 15.11 8.63
C LYS A 230 -12.10 15.50 7.15
N ARG A 231 -11.32 16.52 6.79
CA ARG A 231 -11.18 16.98 5.41
C ARG A 231 -10.41 16.00 4.53
N THR A 232 -9.46 15.23 5.06
CA THR A 232 -8.61 14.35 4.24
C THR A 232 -9.38 13.20 3.60
N ILE A 233 -10.37 12.64 4.29
CA ILE A 233 -11.27 11.63 3.71
C ILE A 233 -12.32 12.31 2.82
N ARG A 234 -12.83 13.44 3.27
CA ARG A 234 -13.89 14.18 2.58
C ARG A 234 -13.44 14.78 1.24
N THR A 235 -12.18 15.23 1.14
CA THR A 235 -11.62 15.83 -0.09
C THR A 235 -11.24 14.82 -1.17
N PHE A 236 -10.95 13.60 -0.82
CA PHE A 236 -10.62 12.56 -1.81
C PHE A 236 -11.87 11.89 -2.41
N TRP A 237 -13.00 11.95 -1.73
CA TRP A 237 -14.21 11.20 -2.04
C TRP A 237 -15.44 12.09 -2.07
N GLN A 238 -15.29 13.40 -2.21
CA GLN A 238 -16.45 14.22 -2.51
C GLN A 238 -16.94 13.84 -3.89
N TYR A 239 -18.12 13.27 -3.92
CA TYR A 239 -18.90 12.91 -5.09
C TYR A 239 -18.94 14.05 -6.13
N GLU A 240 -18.90 15.28 -5.69
CA GLU A 240 -18.85 16.51 -6.48
C GLU A 240 -17.50 16.71 -7.20
N ASP A 241 -16.42 16.13 -6.70
CA ASP A 241 -15.09 16.17 -7.35
C ASP A 241 -14.97 15.19 -8.53
N LEU A 242 -15.89 14.24 -8.65
CA LEU A 242 -16.01 13.32 -9.78
C LEU A 242 -16.97 13.86 -10.85
N ALA A 243 -17.78 14.86 -10.52
CA ALA A 243 -18.76 15.41 -11.45
C ALA A 243 -18.07 16.23 -12.55
N PHE A 244 -18.51 16.00 -13.74
CA PHE A 244 -18.18 16.73 -14.95
C PHE A 244 -18.58 18.20 -14.82
N GLY A 245 -17.77 19.03 -14.29
CA GLY A 245 -18.11 20.41 -14.32
C GLY A 245 -17.49 21.24 -13.24
N SER A 246 -17.13 22.40 -13.63
CA SER A 246 -16.76 23.55 -12.85
C SER A 246 -17.89 24.01 -11.91
N GLY A 247 -18.28 23.16 -10.98
CA GLY A 247 -19.01 23.62 -9.81
C GLY A 247 -18.06 24.33 -8.86
N PRO A 248 -18.55 25.16 -7.93
CA PRO A 248 -17.69 25.94 -7.04
C PRO A 248 -16.77 25.09 -6.16
N ASP A 249 -16.95 23.78 -6.12
CA ASP A 249 -16.16 22.84 -5.30
C ASP A 249 -15.53 21.69 -6.11
N GLY A 250 -15.77 21.60 -7.43
CA GLY A 250 -15.29 20.51 -8.28
C GLY A 250 -13.99 20.86 -9.00
N ASN A 251 -12.90 20.22 -8.65
CA ASN A 251 -11.60 20.44 -9.29
C ASN A 251 -11.29 19.46 -10.43
N SER A 252 -12.19 18.58 -10.81
CA SER A 252 -12.01 17.56 -11.89
C SER A 252 -10.65 16.80 -11.79
N MET A 253 -10.07 16.70 -10.60
CA MET A 253 -8.71 16.24 -10.42
C MET A 253 -8.58 14.70 -10.35
N CYS A 254 -9.69 14.00 -10.25
CA CYS A 254 -9.73 12.55 -10.05
C CYS A 254 -10.53 11.83 -11.14
N CYS A 255 -10.40 12.27 -12.39
CA CYS A 255 -11.00 11.54 -13.50
C CYS A 255 -10.16 10.29 -13.81
N PRO A 256 -10.77 9.11 -13.90
CA PRO A 256 -10.07 7.92 -14.35
C PRO A 256 -9.59 8.10 -15.80
N SER A 257 -8.39 7.63 -16.10
CA SER A 257 -7.95 7.58 -17.50
C SER A 257 -8.74 6.51 -18.25
N LEU A 258 -8.89 6.70 -19.58
CA LEU A 258 -9.54 5.69 -20.42
C LEU A 258 -8.86 4.32 -20.29
N ASN A 259 -7.55 4.30 -20.07
CA ASN A 259 -6.80 3.05 -19.85
C ASN A 259 -7.31 2.30 -18.62
N ILE A 260 -7.57 3.00 -17.51
CA ILE A 260 -8.15 2.38 -16.31
C ILE A 260 -9.57 1.89 -16.58
N VAL A 261 -10.40 2.72 -17.22
CA VAL A 261 -11.77 2.34 -17.57
C VAL A 261 -11.79 1.09 -18.47
N ASN A 262 -10.83 0.98 -19.38
CA ASN A 262 -10.69 -0.15 -20.27
C ASN A 262 -10.19 -1.45 -19.61
N MET A 263 -9.76 -1.39 -18.35
CA MET A 263 -9.47 -2.59 -17.55
C MET A 263 -10.72 -3.24 -16.96
N PHE A 264 -11.87 -2.56 -16.99
CA PHE A 264 -13.14 -3.12 -16.53
C PHE A 264 -13.84 -3.82 -17.68
N ASP A 265 -14.36 -4.99 -17.40
CA ASP A 265 -15.10 -5.80 -18.37
C ASP A 265 -16.40 -5.12 -18.84
N LYS A 266 -16.87 -5.52 -19.99
CA LYS A 266 -18.15 -5.10 -20.54
C LYS A 266 -19.09 -6.28 -20.66
N LYS A 267 -20.36 -6.08 -20.30
CA LYS A 267 -21.41 -7.10 -20.41
C LYS A 267 -21.73 -7.36 -21.87
N GLY A 268 -21.55 -8.61 -22.30
CA GLY A 268 -21.94 -9.06 -23.62
C GLY A 268 -23.45 -9.29 -23.75
N ALA A 269 -23.92 -9.57 -24.98
CA ALA A 269 -25.33 -9.82 -25.26
C ALA A 269 -25.90 -11.06 -24.53
N ASP A 270 -25.04 -11.98 -24.11
CA ASP A 270 -25.37 -13.16 -23.32
C ASP A 270 -25.46 -12.90 -21.81
N GLY A 271 -25.18 -11.66 -21.38
CA GLY A 271 -25.20 -11.25 -19.99
C GLY A 271 -23.91 -11.56 -19.22
N ILE A 272 -22.89 -12.11 -19.88
CA ILE A 272 -21.57 -12.41 -19.30
C ILE A 272 -20.65 -11.20 -19.51
N TYR A 273 -19.76 -10.95 -18.54
CA TYR A 273 -18.78 -9.88 -18.64
C TYR A 273 -17.51 -10.38 -19.34
N TYR A 274 -17.00 -9.59 -20.26
CA TYR A 274 -15.82 -9.88 -21.09
C TYR A 274 -14.87 -8.69 -21.11
N PRO A 275 -13.55 -8.92 -21.19
CA PRO A 275 -12.59 -7.87 -21.52
C PRO A 275 -13.03 -7.11 -22.77
N ILE A 276 -12.73 -5.82 -22.84
CA ILE A 276 -13.19 -4.96 -23.94
C ILE A 276 -12.60 -5.31 -25.29
N ASP A 277 -11.46 -5.98 -25.33
CA ASP A 277 -10.79 -6.50 -26.54
C ASP A 277 -11.34 -7.87 -26.97
N ASP A 278 -12.20 -8.49 -26.16
CA ASP A 278 -12.93 -9.70 -26.54
C ASP A 278 -14.11 -9.33 -27.45
N PRO A 279 -14.24 -9.93 -28.66
CA PRO A 279 -15.36 -9.63 -29.55
C PRO A 279 -16.75 -9.84 -28.93
N ARG A 280 -16.88 -10.72 -27.94
CA ARG A 280 -18.15 -11.00 -27.25
C ARG A 280 -18.62 -9.85 -26.36
N SER A 281 -17.71 -8.94 -25.99
CA SER A 281 -18.07 -7.73 -25.26
C SER A 281 -18.96 -6.79 -26.08
N GLY A 282 -18.92 -6.91 -27.42
CA GLY A 282 -19.60 -5.97 -28.31
C GLY A 282 -19.10 -4.52 -28.18
N TYR A 283 -17.88 -4.33 -27.65
CA TYR A 283 -17.30 -3.01 -27.50
C TYR A 283 -16.83 -2.48 -28.84
N ALA A 284 -17.34 -1.34 -29.24
CA ALA A 284 -16.81 -0.57 -30.35
C ALA A 284 -16.35 0.80 -29.85
N LEU A 285 -15.15 1.20 -30.25
CA LEU A 285 -14.65 2.58 -30.07
C LEU A 285 -15.34 3.48 -31.09
N ASP A 286 -16.59 3.79 -30.83
CA ASP A 286 -17.41 4.71 -31.60
C ASP A 286 -17.84 5.83 -30.68
N TYR A 287 -17.55 7.06 -31.05
CA TYR A 287 -17.93 8.23 -30.24
C TYR A 287 -19.44 8.43 -30.13
N ASP A 288 -20.22 7.81 -31.03
CA ASP A 288 -21.69 7.83 -31.00
C ASP A 288 -22.28 6.77 -30.07
N HIS A 289 -21.47 5.81 -29.60
CA HIS A 289 -21.87 4.81 -28.61
C HIS A 289 -21.40 5.25 -27.22
N LYS A 290 -22.19 4.94 -26.21
CA LYS A 290 -21.86 5.21 -24.82
C LYS A 290 -20.74 4.26 -24.35
N PRO A 291 -19.48 4.70 -24.32
CA PRO A 291 -18.34 3.80 -24.07
C PRO A 291 -18.30 3.24 -22.65
N PHE A 292 -19.16 3.73 -21.77
CA PHE A 292 -19.23 3.34 -20.35
C PHE A 292 -20.52 2.57 -20.02
N GLU A 293 -21.40 2.38 -21.01
CA GLU A 293 -22.64 1.61 -20.80
C GLU A 293 -22.31 0.10 -20.64
N ASP A 294 -23.01 -0.57 -19.73
CA ASP A 294 -22.84 -2.00 -19.43
C ASP A 294 -21.41 -2.42 -18.98
N ARG A 295 -20.61 -1.49 -18.45
CA ARG A 295 -19.35 -1.82 -17.79
C ARG A 295 -19.61 -2.50 -16.46
N ASP A 296 -18.64 -3.30 -16.02
CA ASP A 296 -18.66 -3.87 -14.68
C ASP A 296 -18.70 -2.73 -13.66
N PRO A 297 -19.68 -2.71 -12.75
CA PRO A 297 -19.92 -1.62 -11.83
C PRO A 297 -18.81 -1.42 -10.79
#